data_d464442866ec8070aa6fa35b3893a3da
#
_entry.id   d464442866ec8070aa6fa35b3893a3da
#
_cell.length_a   1.000
_cell.length_b   1.000
_cell.length_c   1.000
_cell.angle_alpha   90.00
_cell.angle_beta   90.00
_cell.angle_gamma   90.00
#
_symmetry.space_group_name_H-M   'P 1'
#
loop_
_entity.id
_entity.type
_entity.pdbx_description
1 polymer ?
#
loop_
_entity_poly.entity_id
_entity_poly.type
_entity_poly.pdbx_seq_one_letter_code
_entity_poly.pdbx_strand_id
1 'polypeptide(L)'
;MSAYIIEGGHPLDGSVRIHGAKNSVLPILAACLLAPGECVIHNCPELSDVAASLDILRHLGCRAERQGDAVVVDASAPTGWDVPDALMREMRSSVIFLGAILGRMGRAELCAPGGCELGPRPIDLHLGAIRGLGGRITEDGGGLRAEGALRGADLVL
;
A
#
# COMPACT_ATOMS: atom_id res chain seq x y z
N MET A 1 -20.14 12.17 15.80
CA MET A 1 -19.66 12.83 14.55
C MET A 1 -18.69 13.91 14.95
N SER A 2 -17.51 13.96 14.35
CA SER A 2 -16.57 15.05 14.52
C SER A 2 -16.93 16.17 13.54
N ALA A 3 -16.90 17.42 13.99
CA ALA A 3 -17.18 18.58 13.15
C ALA A 3 -16.03 19.58 13.26
N TYR A 4 -15.73 20.26 12.16
CA TYR A 4 -14.79 21.39 12.13
C TYR A 4 -15.62 22.67 12.14
N ILE A 5 -15.28 23.58 13.04
CA ILE A 5 -15.80 24.96 13.05
C ILE A 5 -14.69 25.85 12.52
N ILE A 6 -14.95 26.56 11.43
CA ILE A 6 -13.97 27.41 10.76
C ILE A 6 -14.48 28.85 10.79
N GLU A 7 -13.73 29.73 11.43
CA GLU A 7 -13.95 31.18 11.41
C GLU A 7 -13.00 31.79 10.39
N GLY A 8 -13.55 32.36 9.33
CA GLY A 8 -12.79 33.02 8.26
C GLY A 8 -12.53 34.49 8.53
N GLY A 9 -11.95 35.19 7.55
CA GLY A 9 -11.75 36.66 7.60
C GLY A 9 -10.42 37.11 8.21
N HIS A 10 -9.54 36.20 8.58
CA HIS A 10 -8.20 36.51 9.07
C HIS A 10 -7.15 36.24 7.97
N PRO A 11 -6.23 37.22 7.69
CA PRO A 11 -5.11 36.98 6.80
C PRO A 11 -4.18 35.93 7.42
N LEU A 12 -3.70 34.99 6.60
CA LEU A 12 -2.71 34.02 7.02
C LEU A 12 -1.32 34.54 6.68
N ASP A 13 -0.46 34.64 7.69
CA ASP A 13 0.95 35.02 7.55
C ASP A 13 1.80 34.09 8.39
N GLY A 14 2.83 33.49 7.77
CA GLY A 14 3.70 32.54 8.42
C GLY A 14 4.32 31.53 7.45
N SER A 15 5.07 30.60 8.01
CA SER A 15 5.68 29.51 7.28
C SER A 15 5.30 28.17 7.89
N VAL A 16 5.09 27.16 7.05
CA VAL A 16 4.83 25.78 7.46
C VAL A 16 5.79 24.83 6.76
N ARG A 17 6.34 23.87 7.51
CA ARG A 17 7.14 22.80 6.93
C ARG A 17 6.20 21.77 6.28
N ILE A 18 6.39 21.53 4.99
CA ILE A 18 5.64 20.50 4.27
C ILE A 18 6.24 19.13 4.56
N HIS A 19 5.39 18.18 4.96
CA HIS A 19 5.76 16.79 5.14
C HIS A 19 5.79 16.03 3.81
N GLY A 20 6.34 14.81 3.83
CA GLY A 20 6.26 13.89 2.70
C GLY A 20 4.81 13.62 2.26
N ALA A 21 4.62 13.39 0.96
CA ALA A 21 3.29 13.23 0.39
C ALA A 21 2.72 11.83 0.69
N LYS A 22 1.46 11.77 1.14
CA LYS A 22 0.72 10.52 1.39
C LYS A 22 0.78 9.56 0.18
N ASN A 23 0.43 10.09 -0.99
CA ASN A 23 0.31 9.26 -2.20
C ASN A 23 1.66 8.78 -2.75
N SER A 24 2.77 9.33 -2.26
CA SER A 24 4.12 8.86 -2.60
C SER A 24 4.61 7.83 -1.59
N VAL A 25 4.38 8.04 -0.28
CA VAL A 25 4.92 7.16 0.76
C VAL A 25 4.29 5.77 0.73
N LEU A 26 3.00 5.64 0.42
CA LEU A 26 2.31 4.35 0.43
C LEU A 26 2.89 3.37 -0.60
N PRO A 27 3.06 3.71 -1.90
CA PRO A 27 3.72 2.82 -2.85
C PRO A 27 5.20 2.60 -2.53
N ILE A 28 5.90 3.56 -1.92
CA ILE A 28 7.29 3.37 -1.47
C ILE A 28 7.35 2.29 -0.36
N LEU A 29 6.44 2.35 0.62
CA LEU A 29 6.36 1.34 1.67
C LEU A 29 6.04 -0.05 1.11
N ALA A 30 5.11 -0.15 0.15
CA ALA A 30 4.84 -1.42 -0.53
C ALA A 30 6.09 -1.91 -1.31
N ALA A 31 6.83 -1.01 -1.95
CA ALA A 31 8.05 -1.35 -2.69
C ALA A 31 9.20 -1.84 -1.78
N CYS A 32 9.22 -1.47 -0.49
CA CYS A 32 10.21 -2.00 0.45
C CYS A 32 10.15 -3.53 0.55
N LEU A 33 8.97 -4.14 0.33
CA LEU A 33 8.83 -5.60 0.30
C LEU A 33 9.66 -6.25 -0.81
N LEU A 34 9.91 -5.53 -1.91
CA LEU A 34 10.69 -6.03 -3.06
C LEU A 34 12.20 -6.00 -2.81
N ALA A 35 12.66 -5.14 -1.89
CA ALA A 35 14.07 -5.00 -1.57
C ALA A 35 14.47 -6.00 -0.47
N PRO A 36 15.40 -6.95 -0.74
CA PRO A 36 15.89 -7.85 0.30
C PRO A 36 16.84 -7.08 1.24
N GLY A 37 16.34 -6.74 2.45
CA GLY A 37 17.12 -6.02 3.45
C GLY A 37 16.37 -4.86 4.06
N GLU A 38 17.13 -3.98 4.70
CA GLU A 38 16.61 -2.82 5.42
C GLU A 38 16.49 -1.61 4.49
N CYS A 39 15.32 -0.96 4.54
CA CYS A 39 15.03 0.31 3.88
C CYS A 39 14.69 1.36 4.94
N VAL A 40 15.27 2.56 4.82
CA VAL A 40 14.96 3.69 5.68
C VAL A 40 14.30 4.79 4.86
N ILE A 41 13.07 5.14 5.21
CA ILE A 41 12.27 6.16 4.53
C ILE A 41 12.22 7.40 5.43
N HIS A 42 12.98 8.43 5.09
CA HIS A 42 13.00 9.70 5.81
C HIS A 42 11.82 10.59 5.46
N ASN A 43 11.52 11.55 6.35
CA ASN A 43 10.42 12.51 6.19
C ASN A 43 9.07 11.83 5.91
N CYS A 44 8.85 10.70 6.57
CA CYS A 44 7.65 9.90 6.42
C CYS A 44 6.50 10.54 7.21
N PRO A 45 5.40 10.96 6.57
CA PRO A 45 4.30 11.62 7.26
C PRO A 45 3.64 10.70 8.29
N GLU A 46 3.16 11.28 9.38
CA GLU A 46 2.41 10.56 10.40
C GLU A 46 0.93 10.51 10.03
N LEU A 47 0.53 9.44 9.37
CA LEU A 47 -0.81 9.22 8.84
C LEU A 47 -1.31 7.83 9.22
N SER A 48 -2.63 7.68 9.37
CA SER A 48 -3.27 6.38 9.61
C SER A 48 -2.97 5.37 8.50
N ASP A 49 -2.96 5.79 7.24
CA ASP A 49 -2.63 4.92 6.10
C ASP A 49 -1.17 4.42 6.15
N VAL A 50 -0.25 5.23 6.69
CA VAL A 50 1.14 4.77 6.92
C VAL A 50 1.17 3.72 8.00
N ALA A 51 0.45 3.93 9.11
CA ALA A 51 0.35 2.92 10.19
C ALA A 51 -0.22 1.60 9.65
N ALA A 52 -1.33 1.65 8.92
CA ALA A 52 -1.93 0.48 8.26
C ALA A 52 -0.95 -0.22 7.29
N SER A 53 -0.15 0.55 6.52
CA SER A 53 0.88 -0.03 5.65
C SER A 53 1.97 -0.76 6.44
N LEU A 54 2.38 -0.23 7.60
CA LEU A 54 3.34 -0.91 8.48
C LEU A 54 2.75 -2.19 9.08
N ASP A 55 1.47 -2.19 9.42
CA ASP A 55 0.78 -3.38 9.93
C ASP A 55 0.65 -4.47 8.86
N ILE A 56 0.38 -4.09 7.60
CA ILE A 56 0.44 -5.03 6.46
C ILE A 56 1.86 -5.61 6.33
N LEU A 57 2.91 -4.79 6.35
CA LEU A 57 4.29 -5.26 6.24
C LEU A 57 4.67 -6.21 7.38
N ARG A 58 4.25 -5.92 8.62
CA ARG A 58 4.46 -6.81 9.78
C ARG A 58 3.73 -8.14 9.61
N HIS A 59 2.47 -8.10 9.14
CA HIS A 59 1.70 -9.31 8.83
C HIS A 59 2.41 -10.18 7.77
N LEU A 60 3.03 -9.54 6.78
CA LEU A 60 3.82 -10.24 5.75
C LEU A 60 5.18 -10.76 6.28
N GLY A 61 5.51 -10.56 7.55
CA GLY A 61 6.73 -11.04 8.19
C GLY A 61 7.91 -10.08 8.10
N CYS A 62 7.71 -8.83 7.69
CA CYS A 62 8.74 -7.81 7.75
C CYS A 62 8.84 -7.21 9.17
N ARG A 63 10.03 -6.76 9.56
CA ARG A 63 10.16 -5.81 10.66
C ARG A 63 9.88 -4.41 10.11
N ALA A 64 8.89 -3.73 10.64
CA ALA A 64 8.52 -2.39 10.19
C ALA A 64 8.19 -1.51 11.39
N GLU A 65 8.92 -0.41 11.56
CA GLU A 65 8.77 0.46 12.72
C GLU A 65 9.02 1.93 12.35
N ARG A 66 8.40 2.82 13.13
CA ARG A 66 8.65 4.26 13.04
C ARG A 66 9.74 4.66 14.03
N GLN A 67 10.68 5.47 13.56
CA GLN A 67 11.76 6.05 14.33
C GLN A 67 11.80 7.57 14.10
N GLY A 68 11.09 8.32 14.94
CA GLY A 68 10.91 9.75 14.74
C GLY A 68 10.16 10.07 13.43
N ASP A 69 10.76 10.85 12.56
CA ASP A 69 10.22 11.21 11.24
C ASP A 69 10.54 10.17 10.14
N ALA A 70 11.31 9.15 10.48
CA ALA A 70 11.62 8.06 9.57
C ALA A 70 10.82 6.79 9.85
N VAL A 71 10.73 5.94 8.84
CA VAL A 71 10.23 4.56 8.94
C VAL A 71 11.33 3.62 8.47
N VAL A 72 11.57 2.58 9.25
CA VAL A 72 12.52 1.52 8.93
C VAL A 72 11.73 0.25 8.62
N VAL A 73 12.00 -0.34 7.46
CA VAL A 73 11.39 -1.61 7.01
C VAL A 73 12.51 -2.58 6.67
N ASP A 74 12.53 -3.73 7.34
CA ASP A 74 13.41 -4.83 6.98
C ASP A 74 12.59 -5.98 6.38
N ALA A 75 12.77 -6.20 5.09
CA ALA A 75 12.15 -7.25 4.30
C ALA A 75 13.15 -8.35 3.90
N SER A 76 14.14 -8.66 4.76
CA SER A 76 15.12 -9.71 4.50
C SER A 76 14.49 -11.08 4.32
N ALA A 77 13.47 -11.41 5.12
CA ALA A 77 12.85 -12.73 5.15
C ALA A 77 11.31 -12.67 5.33
N PRO A 78 10.57 -12.05 4.41
CA PRO A 78 9.12 -12.05 4.48
C PRO A 78 8.59 -13.47 4.28
N THR A 79 7.50 -13.84 4.99
CA THR A 79 6.89 -15.18 4.95
C THR A 79 5.44 -15.17 4.52
N GLY A 80 4.76 -14.04 4.69
CA GLY A 80 3.36 -13.86 4.35
C GLY A 80 3.15 -13.52 2.87
N TRP A 81 2.01 -13.89 2.34
CA TRP A 81 1.60 -13.64 0.96
C TRP A 81 0.12 -13.23 0.84
N ASP A 82 -0.56 -13.12 1.96
CA ASP A 82 -1.95 -12.71 2.06
C ASP A 82 -2.11 -11.44 2.88
N VAL A 83 -3.15 -10.68 2.61
CA VAL A 83 -3.56 -9.55 3.44
C VAL A 83 -5.02 -9.76 3.86
N PRO A 84 -5.28 -9.95 5.15
CA PRO A 84 -6.61 -10.23 5.66
C PRO A 84 -7.53 -9.00 5.56
N ASP A 85 -8.84 -9.26 5.53
CA ASP A 85 -9.90 -8.26 5.38
C ASP A 85 -9.78 -7.10 6.38
N ALA A 86 -9.42 -7.39 7.63
CA ALA A 86 -9.25 -6.35 8.66
C ALA A 86 -8.24 -5.28 8.23
N LEU A 87 -7.06 -5.69 7.75
CA LEU A 87 -6.01 -4.78 7.29
C LEU A 87 -6.37 -4.11 5.96
N MET A 88 -7.07 -4.83 5.07
CA MET A 88 -7.54 -4.26 3.79
C MET A 88 -8.52 -3.12 4.00
N ARG A 89 -9.34 -3.18 5.05
CA ARG A 89 -10.34 -2.14 5.37
C ARG A 89 -9.74 -0.89 6.00
N GLU A 90 -8.61 -0.99 6.66
CA GLU A 90 -7.95 0.16 7.30
C GLU A 90 -7.40 1.16 6.29
N MET A 91 -6.98 0.67 5.12
CA MET A 91 -6.40 1.51 4.07
C MET A 91 -6.98 1.18 2.71
N ARG A 92 -7.66 2.14 2.08
CA ARG A 92 -8.29 1.96 0.76
C ARG A 92 -7.32 1.64 -0.38
N SER A 93 -6.10 2.15 -0.29
CA SER A 93 -5.05 1.91 -1.27
C SER A 93 -4.26 0.63 -1.01
N SER A 94 -4.72 -0.25 -0.12
CA SER A 94 -4.05 -1.52 0.22
C SER A 94 -3.82 -2.43 -1.00
N VAL A 95 -4.62 -2.27 -2.06
CA VAL A 95 -4.42 -2.99 -3.34
C VAL A 95 -3.04 -2.77 -3.96
N ILE A 96 -2.34 -1.69 -3.62
CA ILE A 96 -0.95 -1.45 -4.10
C ILE A 96 0.01 -2.55 -3.65
N PHE A 97 -0.29 -3.23 -2.54
CA PHE A 97 0.52 -4.36 -2.07
C PHE A 97 0.41 -5.60 -2.96
N LEU A 98 -0.65 -5.74 -3.79
CA LEU A 98 -0.84 -6.90 -4.65
C LEU A 98 0.38 -7.17 -5.53
N GLY A 99 0.84 -6.15 -6.26
CA GLY A 99 2.00 -6.26 -7.15
C GLY A 99 3.30 -6.53 -6.39
N ALA A 100 3.50 -5.90 -5.24
CA ALA A 100 4.69 -6.08 -4.42
C ALA A 100 4.76 -7.49 -3.82
N ILE A 101 3.64 -8.00 -3.26
CA ILE A 101 3.56 -9.36 -2.72
C ILE A 101 3.78 -10.38 -3.84
N LEU A 102 3.07 -10.23 -4.97
CA LEU A 102 3.21 -11.14 -6.11
C LEU A 102 4.64 -11.16 -6.64
N GLY A 103 5.26 -9.98 -6.80
CA GLY A 103 6.64 -9.87 -7.27
C GLY A 103 7.67 -10.50 -6.33
N ARG A 104 7.43 -10.42 -5.02
CA ARG A 104 8.35 -10.96 -4.01
C ARG A 104 8.13 -12.44 -3.74
N MET A 105 6.86 -12.86 -3.62
CA MET A 105 6.46 -14.20 -3.15
C MET A 105 6.02 -15.15 -4.27
N GLY A 106 5.80 -14.64 -5.50
CA GLY A 106 5.25 -15.41 -6.62
C GLY A 106 3.75 -15.72 -6.49
N ARG A 107 3.14 -15.30 -5.41
CA ARG A 107 1.70 -15.41 -5.13
C ARG A 107 1.26 -14.29 -4.20
N ALA A 108 0.00 -13.87 -4.32
CA ALA A 108 -0.61 -12.90 -3.44
C ALA A 108 -2.10 -13.20 -3.27
N GLU A 109 -2.64 -12.96 -2.09
CA GLU A 109 -4.07 -13.05 -1.81
C GLU A 109 -4.50 -11.82 -1.02
N LEU A 110 -5.46 -11.10 -1.56
CA LEU A 110 -6.05 -9.93 -0.91
C LEU A 110 -7.54 -10.20 -0.75
N CYS A 111 -8.07 -9.96 0.44
CA CYS A 111 -9.52 -9.85 0.59
C CYS A 111 -10.05 -8.66 -0.20
N ALA A 112 -11.35 -8.63 -0.48
CA ALA A 112 -11.94 -7.52 -1.22
C ALA A 112 -11.56 -6.18 -0.58
N PRO A 113 -11.07 -5.22 -1.36
CA PRO A 113 -10.85 -3.88 -0.85
C PRO A 113 -12.17 -3.36 -0.30
N GLY A 114 -12.18 -2.96 0.97
CA GLY A 114 -13.37 -2.44 1.62
C GLY A 114 -14.02 -1.35 0.77
N GLY A 115 -15.33 -1.41 0.63
CA GLY A 115 -16.09 -0.41 -0.11
C GLY A 115 -15.85 0.97 0.49
N CYS A 116 -15.76 1.99 -0.35
CA CYS A 116 -15.73 3.35 0.10
C CYS A 116 -17.09 4.02 -0.11
N GLU A 117 -17.49 4.82 0.86
CA GLU A 117 -18.66 5.68 0.78
C GLU A 117 -18.64 6.63 -0.44
N LEU A 118 -17.47 6.90 -1.01
CA LEU A 118 -17.28 7.77 -2.18
C LEU A 118 -17.43 7.06 -3.53
N GLY A 119 -17.82 5.78 -3.54
CA GLY A 119 -18.08 5.01 -4.76
C GLY A 119 -16.96 4.04 -5.18
N PRO A 120 -17.22 3.22 -6.21
CA PRO A 120 -16.28 2.21 -6.68
C PRO A 120 -15.03 2.88 -7.27
N ARG A 121 -13.87 2.30 -7.00
CA ARG A 121 -12.63 2.66 -7.69
C ARG A 121 -12.15 1.47 -8.50
N PRO A 122 -12.26 1.55 -9.82
CA PRO A 122 -11.81 0.46 -10.68
C PRO A 122 -10.30 0.23 -10.52
N ILE A 123 -9.92 -1.03 -10.47
CA ILE A 123 -8.51 -1.49 -10.41
C ILE A 123 -8.14 -2.31 -11.64
N ASP A 124 -8.97 -2.25 -12.66
CA ASP A 124 -8.89 -2.99 -13.92
C ASP A 124 -7.55 -2.79 -14.63
N LEU A 125 -7.05 -1.55 -14.70
CA LEU A 125 -5.73 -1.27 -15.28
C LEU A 125 -4.60 -1.93 -14.48
N HIS A 126 -4.69 -1.92 -13.15
CA HIS A 126 -3.73 -2.58 -12.28
C HIS A 126 -3.71 -4.09 -12.49
N LEU A 127 -4.90 -4.71 -12.55
CA LEU A 127 -5.05 -6.14 -12.84
C LEU A 127 -4.62 -6.46 -14.28
N GLY A 128 -4.94 -5.58 -15.24
CA GLY A 128 -4.51 -5.69 -16.62
C GLY A 128 -2.99 -5.70 -16.77
N ALA A 129 -2.30 -4.80 -16.07
CA ALA A 129 -0.84 -4.75 -16.03
C ALA A 129 -0.24 -6.05 -15.49
N ILE A 130 -0.75 -6.56 -14.36
CA ILE A 130 -0.27 -7.84 -13.80
C ILE A 130 -0.48 -9.01 -14.76
N ARG A 131 -1.65 -9.08 -15.42
CA ARG A 131 -1.92 -10.12 -16.43
C ARG A 131 -0.98 -9.98 -17.64
N GLY A 132 -0.75 -8.76 -18.11
CA GLY A 132 0.19 -8.49 -19.20
C GLY A 132 1.63 -8.88 -18.88
N LEU A 133 2.03 -8.79 -17.61
CA LEU A 133 3.33 -9.28 -17.13
C LEU A 133 3.36 -10.80 -16.89
N GLY A 134 2.30 -11.54 -17.22
CA GLY A 134 2.23 -13.01 -17.12
C GLY A 134 1.67 -13.53 -15.78
N GLY A 135 1.20 -12.66 -14.91
CA GLY A 135 0.48 -13.04 -13.69
C GLY A 135 -0.92 -13.56 -13.99
N ARG A 136 -1.36 -14.58 -13.26
CA ARG A 136 -2.73 -15.08 -13.28
C ARG A 136 -3.49 -14.47 -12.13
N ILE A 137 -4.66 -13.91 -12.40
CA ILE A 137 -5.54 -13.33 -11.38
C ILE A 137 -6.87 -14.04 -11.41
N THR A 138 -7.30 -14.49 -10.25
CA THR A 138 -8.63 -15.05 -9.99
C THR A 138 -9.34 -14.14 -8.99
N GLU A 139 -10.59 -13.82 -9.29
CA GLU A 139 -11.49 -13.07 -8.44
C GLU A 139 -12.56 -14.03 -7.91
N ASP A 140 -12.61 -14.22 -6.60
CA ASP A 140 -13.52 -15.14 -5.96
C ASP A 140 -14.11 -14.55 -4.69
N GLY A 141 -15.44 -14.57 -4.57
CA GLY A 141 -16.16 -14.15 -3.36
C GLY A 141 -15.82 -12.72 -2.87
N GLY A 142 -15.29 -11.86 -3.76
CA GLY A 142 -14.83 -10.52 -3.40
C GLY A 142 -13.35 -10.44 -2.99
N GLY A 143 -12.60 -11.54 -3.06
CA GLY A 143 -11.14 -11.57 -2.90
C GLY A 143 -10.41 -11.57 -4.24
N LEU A 144 -9.13 -11.20 -4.21
CA LEU A 144 -8.21 -11.23 -5.33
C LEU A 144 -7.08 -12.22 -5.01
N ARG A 145 -6.90 -13.22 -5.86
CA ARG A 145 -5.75 -14.12 -5.82
C ARG A 145 -4.92 -13.92 -7.07
N ALA A 146 -3.63 -13.66 -6.91
CA ALA A 146 -2.67 -13.53 -7.99
C ALA A 146 -1.55 -14.55 -7.82
N GLU A 147 -1.15 -15.19 -8.93
CA GLU A 147 -0.09 -16.21 -8.95
C GLU A 147 0.75 -16.09 -10.22
N GLY A 148 2.01 -16.49 -10.14
CA GLY A 148 2.91 -16.64 -11.27
C GLY A 148 4.16 -15.77 -11.17
N ALA A 149 5.16 -16.11 -11.95
CA ALA A 149 6.38 -15.33 -12.10
C ALA A 149 6.14 -14.19 -13.11
N LEU A 150 6.26 -12.97 -12.63
CA LEU A 150 6.16 -11.79 -13.51
C LEU A 150 7.38 -11.72 -14.43
N ARG A 151 7.13 -11.35 -15.70
CA ARG A 151 8.15 -11.18 -16.73
C ARG A 151 7.96 -9.82 -17.40
N GLY A 152 9.08 -9.23 -17.85
CA GLY A 152 9.02 -8.00 -18.63
C GLY A 152 8.19 -8.18 -19.91
N ALA A 153 7.33 -7.22 -20.20
CA ALA A 153 6.49 -7.18 -21.39
C ALA A 153 6.23 -5.72 -21.79
N ASP A 154 5.92 -5.51 -23.07
CA ASP A 154 5.40 -4.22 -23.54
C ASP A 154 3.92 -4.14 -23.15
N LEU A 155 3.57 -3.12 -22.38
CA LEU A 155 2.21 -2.89 -21.91
C LEU A 155 1.64 -1.62 -22.52
N VAL A 156 0.42 -1.73 -23.02
CA VAL A 156 -0.43 -0.60 -23.38
C VAL A 156 -1.62 -0.61 -22.43
N LEU A 157 -1.75 0.45 -21.62
CA LEU A 157 -2.79 0.59 -20.58
C LEU A 157 -3.81 1.67 -20.98
#